data_2f8435492f00b7dd11c7427054d9eb04
#
_entry.id   2f8435492f00b7dd11c7427054d9eb04
#
_cell.length_a   1.000
_cell.length_b   1.000
_cell.length_c   1.000
_cell.angle_alpha   90.00
_cell.angle_beta   90.00
_cell.angle_gamma   90.00
#
_symmetry.space_group_name_H-M   'P 1'
#
loop_
_entity.id
_entity.type
_entity.pdbx_description
1 polymer ?
#
loop_
_entity_poly.entity_id
_entity_poly.type
_entity_poly.pdbx_seq_one_letter_code
_entity_poly.pdbx_strand_id
1 'polypeptide(L)'
;MRLRSLLHTFSGNAAALALAAAAAAGVLAPVPAAAAPACAAAGAPAAPPVQVAQLPDWVESIAVDRRGRMFATAYFTGRVYRIDAPGSAPVTLTGNIGANGGVVVRPDGRLLVGTGNDLAHSLTGDLFPVSKLLEVDPESGEVSTYASGLGGIDGVALAPDGTVYTTTLGGRGIGRVTPDGRVDPHWAAVPQPNGIAVSPDGSEVYVVQTTVAPGLYRIPVGDPAHPRRWISAGASDVLALPDGLTLDGRGRPLIATHASGQIWRAEGGSLCAVESGLRLSTQVTYGQGERGFSAGRLYRAGVDGRIHEVPAGAEGIPEAAGAAGTAENKAG
;
A
#
# COMPACT_ATOMS: atom_id res chain seq x y z
N MET A 1 -1.74 1.79 -36.86
CA MET A 1 -2.17 0.89 -35.76
C MET A 1 -1.89 1.42 -34.34
N ARG A 2 -0.99 2.41 -34.13
CA ARG A 2 -0.61 2.95 -32.80
C ARG A 2 -1.58 4.02 -32.24
N LEU A 3 -2.37 4.71 -33.05
CA LEU A 3 -3.26 5.81 -32.57
C LEU A 3 -4.54 5.33 -31.88
N ARG A 4 -5.07 4.16 -32.25
CA ARG A 4 -6.27 3.58 -31.62
C ARG A 4 -6.02 3.03 -30.21
N SER A 5 -4.79 2.57 -29.93
CA SER A 5 -4.39 2.08 -28.61
C SER A 5 -4.27 3.22 -27.60
N LEU A 6 -3.80 4.39 -28.00
CA LEU A 6 -3.70 5.59 -27.16
C LEU A 6 -5.06 6.15 -26.74
N LEU A 7 -6.02 6.17 -27.66
CA LEU A 7 -7.38 6.71 -27.36
C LEU A 7 -8.16 5.83 -26.38
N HIS A 8 -7.95 4.51 -26.36
CA HIS A 8 -8.60 3.60 -25.38
C HIS A 8 -8.01 3.73 -23.98
N THR A 9 -6.71 4.03 -23.85
CA THR A 9 -6.06 4.29 -22.55
C THR A 9 -6.53 5.61 -21.94
N PHE A 10 -6.67 6.66 -22.73
CA PHE A 10 -7.13 7.97 -22.25
C PHE A 10 -8.60 7.96 -21.79
N SER A 11 -9.50 7.22 -22.47
CA SER A 11 -10.89 7.13 -22.05
C SER A 11 -11.10 6.33 -20.76
N GLY A 12 -10.32 5.30 -20.54
CA GLY A 12 -10.36 4.49 -19.31
C GLY A 12 -9.88 5.25 -18.08
N ASN A 13 -8.80 6.02 -18.24
CA ASN A 13 -8.20 6.80 -17.14
C ASN A 13 -9.08 7.98 -16.72
N ALA A 14 -9.74 8.67 -17.66
CA ALA A 14 -10.63 9.78 -17.34
C ALA A 14 -11.86 9.33 -16.54
N ALA A 15 -12.42 8.16 -16.83
CA ALA A 15 -13.54 7.60 -16.07
C ALA A 15 -13.11 7.15 -14.67
N ALA A 16 -11.93 6.56 -14.54
CA ALA A 16 -11.39 6.12 -13.26
C ALA A 16 -11.09 7.30 -12.33
N LEU A 17 -10.56 8.40 -12.88
CA LEU A 17 -10.30 9.64 -12.15
C LEU A 17 -11.58 10.36 -11.73
N ALA A 18 -12.58 10.39 -12.59
CA ALA A 18 -13.89 10.95 -12.24
C ALA A 18 -14.54 10.17 -11.09
N LEU A 19 -14.38 8.84 -11.04
CA LEU A 19 -14.85 8.01 -9.93
C LEU A 19 -14.03 8.23 -8.64
N ALA A 20 -12.72 8.32 -8.73
CA ALA A 20 -11.86 8.58 -7.58
C ALA A 20 -12.08 9.98 -7.01
N ALA A 21 -12.19 11.00 -7.86
CA ALA A 21 -12.49 12.36 -7.45
C ALA A 21 -13.92 12.50 -6.87
N ALA A 22 -14.90 11.80 -7.42
CA ALA A 22 -16.27 11.79 -6.91
C ALA A 22 -16.39 11.04 -5.58
N ALA A 23 -15.61 9.98 -5.39
CA ALA A 23 -15.51 9.28 -4.10
C ALA A 23 -14.85 10.15 -3.02
N ALA A 24 -13.78 10.88 -3.40
CA ALA A 24 -13.10 11.83 -2.51
C ALA A 24 -13.99 13.01 -2.09
N ALA A 25 -14.86 13.47 -2.98
CA ALA A 25 -15.78 14.59 -2.70
C ALA A 25 -17.02 14.18 -1.86
N GLY A 26 -17.20 12.89 -1.53
CA GLY A 26 -18.41 12.41 -0.84
C GLY A 26 -19.70 12.53 -1.66
N VAL A 27 -19.59 12.81 -2.95
CA VAL A 27 -20.73 13.11 -3.84
C VAL A 27 -21.41 11.84 -4.38
N LEU A 28 -20.76 10.68 -4.25
CA LEU A 28 -21.39 9.41 -4.62
C LEU A 28 -22.40 9.05 -3.54
N ALA A 29 -23.69 9.12 -3.91
CA ALA A 29 -24.73 8.45 -3.14
C ALA A 29 -24.28 6.99 -2.86
N PRO A 30 -24.64 6.42 -1.70
CA PRO A 30 -24.24 5.06 -1.37
C PRO A 30 -24.86 4.10 -2.40
N VAL A 31 -24.11 3.80 -3.45
CA VAL A 31 -24.40 2.60 -4.22
C VAL A 31 -24.11 1.47 -3.26
N PRO A 32 -25.05 0.59 -2.95
CA PRO A 32 -24.75 -0.60 -2.20
C PRO A 32 -23.79 -1.41 -3.08
N ALA A 33 -22.49 -1.24 -2.86
CA ALA A 33 -21.51 -2.17 -3.38
C ALA A 33 -21.90 -3.50 -2.77
N ALA A 34 -22.27 -4.47 -3.59
CA ALA A 34 -22.49 -5.81 -3.10
C ALA A 34 -21.16 -6.24 -2.50
N ALA A 35 -21.19 -6.50 -1.22
CA ALA A 35 -20.02 -6.74 -0.41
C ALA A 35 -19.47 -8.13 -0.75
N ALA A 36 -18.16 -8.30 -0.84
CA ALA A 36 -17.57 -9.63 -0.79
C ALA A 36 -18.13 -10.37 0.44
N PRO A 37 -18.41 -11.67 0.33
CA PRO A 37 -18.95 -12.44 1.44
C PRO A 37 -18.01 -12.35 2.65
N ALA A 38 -18.57 -12.36 3.86
CA ALA A 38 -17.75 -12.41 5.06
C ALA A 38 -16.85 -13.66 5.02
N CYS A 39 -15.60 -13.50 5.46
CA CYS A 39 -14.73 -14.66 5.61
C CYS A 39 -15.35 -15.64 6.62
N ALA A 40 -15.17 -16.94 6.39
CA ALA A 40 -15.58 -17.94 7.36
C ALA A 40 -14.94 -17.62 8.72
N ALA A 41 -15.78 -17.44 9.74
CA ALA A 41 -15.32 -17.04 11.06
C ALA A 41 -14.49 -18.18 11.68
N ALA A 42 -13.26 -17.87 12.02
CA ALA A 42 -12.46 -18.72 12.89
C ALA A 42 -12.77 -18.33 14.35
N GLY A 43 -13.94 -18.70 14.87
CA GLY A 43 -14.29 -18.46 16.28
C GLY A 43 -15.34 -17.36 16.51
N ALA A 44 -15.29 -16.72 17.68
CA ALA A 44 -16.23 -15.68 18.10
C ALA A 44 -16.16 -14.44 17.16
N PRO A 45 -17.26 -13.64 17.06
CA PRO A 45 -17.24 -12.40 16.32
C PRO A 45 -16.08 -11.51 16.76
N ALA A 46 -15.34 -10.97 15.81
CA ALA A 46 -14.28 -10.02 16.12
C ALA A 46 -14.88 -8.77 16.80
N ALA A 47 -14.10 -8.15 17.69
CA ALA A 47 -14.48 -6.86 18.27
C ALA A 47 -14.54 -5.79 17.18
N PRO A 48 -15.34 -4.73 17.33
CA PRO A 48 -15.41 -3.67 16.34
C PRO A 48 -14.07 -2.93 16.22
N PRO A 49 -13.79 -2.33 15.05
CA PRO A 49 -12.61 -1.50 14.86
C PRO A 49 -12.55 -0.33 15.85
N VAL A 50 -11.35 -0.04 16.36
CA VAL A 50 -11.12 1.03 17.34
C VAL A 50 -10.26 2.12 16.72
N GLN A 51 -10.71 3.37 16.76
CA GLN A 51 -9.90 4.50 16.32
C GLN A 51 -8.71 4.69 17.27
N VAL A 52 -7.49 4.68 16.73
CA VAL A 52 -6.23 4.76 17.50
C VAL A 52 -5.44 6.02 17.21
N ALA A 53 -5.74 6.72 16.11
CA ALA A 53 -5.16 8.03 15.81
C ALA A 53 -6.08 8.84 14.88
N GLN A 54 -5.85 10.17 14.85
CA GLN A 54 -6.49 11.12 13.95
C GLN A 54 -5.45 12.09 13.43
N LEU A 55 -5.28 12.14 12.10
CA LEU A 55 -4.43 13.12 11.42
C LEU A 55 -5.30 14.24 10.84
N PRO A 56 -4.74 15.45 10.65
CA PRO A 56 -5.47 16.57 10.04
C PRO A 56 -5.55 16.47 8.51
N ASP A 57 -4.98 15.42 7.92
CA ASP A 57 -4.81 15.21 6.48
C ASP A 57 -5.46 13.91 6.01
N TRP A 58 -5.66 13.80 4.70
CA TRP A 58 -5.90 12.53 4.02
C TRP A 58 -4.66 11.64 4.16
N VAL A 59 -4.80 10.53 4.87
CA VAL A 59 -3.71 9.55 5.01
C VAL A 59 -3.71 8.62 3.80
N GLU A 60 -2.61 8.62 3.06
CA GLU A 60 -2.46 7.76 1.89
C GLU A 60 -1.89 6.40 2.28
N SER A 61 -0.82 6.38 3.01
CA SER A 61 -0.15 5.15 3.41
C SER A 61 0.34 5.20 4.86
N ILE A 62 0.46 4.03 5.47
CA ILE A 62 1.00 3.85 6.83
C ILE A 62 1.97 2.69 6.88
N ALA A 63 3.03 2.83 7.67
CA ALA A 63 3.98 1.77 8.01
C ALA A 63 4.34 1.84 9.50
N VAL A 64 4.74 0.71 10.08
CA VAL A 64 5.11 0.63 11.50
C VAL A 64 6.53 0.12 11.62
N ASP A 65 7.34 0.76 12.50
CA ASP A 65 8.69 0.31 12.80
C ASP A 65 8.74 -0.73 13.95
N ARG A 66 9.92 -1.31 14.17
CA ARG A 66 10.15 -2.30 15.24
C ARG A 66 9.95 -1.72 16.66
N ARG A 67 10.02 -0.40 16.80
CA ARG A 67 9.73 0.28 18.08
C ARG A 67 8.23 0.44 18.31
N GLY A 68 7.39 0.09 17.34
CA GLY A 68 5.94 0.25 17.39
C GLY A 68 5.48 1.68 17.14
N ARG A 69 6.28 2.51 16.45
CA ARG A 69 5.86 3.81 15.97
C ARG A 69 5.27 3.68 14.58
N MET A 70 4.22 4.41 14.31
CA MET A 70 3.61 4.46 13.00
C MET A 70 4.03 5.73 12.26
N PHE A 71 4.30 5.58 10.96
CA PHE A 71 4.56 6.67 10.03
C PHE A 71 3.46 6.71 8.99
N ALA A 72 3.03 7.91 8.64
CA ALA A 72 1.94 8.12 7.70
C ALA A 72 2.31 9.18 6.67
N THR A 73 1.93 8.96 5.40
CA THR A 73 2.04 9.95 4.32
C THR A 73 0.71 10.64 4.10
N ALA A 74 0.76 11.92 3.74
CA ALA A 74 -0.41 12.76 3.54
C ALA A 74 -0.58 13.14 2.06
N TYR A 75 -1.67 12.71 1.44
CA TYR A 75 -1.91 12.84 0.00
C TYR A 75 -1.83 14.28 -0.51
N PHE A 76 -2.55 15.21 0.13
CA PHE A 76 -2.61 16.60 -0.35
C PHE A 76 -1.45 17.46 0.13
N THR A 77 -0.98 17.25 1.36
CA THR A 77 0.06 18.11 1.95
C THR A 77 1.47 17.61 1.69
N GLY A 78 1.63 16.38 1.20
CA GLY A 78 2.93 15.79 0.90
C GLY A 78 3.86 15.70 2.11
N ARG A 79 3.29 15.58 3.32
CA ARG A 79 4.01 15.49 4.59
C ARG A 79 4.14 14.04 5.05
N VAL A 80 5.11 13.82 5.93
CA VAL A 80 5.20 12.60 6.72
C VAL A 80 4.90 12.93 8.17
N TYR A 81 4.04 12.11 8.79
CA TYR A 81 3.71 12.17 10.21
C TYR A 81 4.29 10.97 10.93
N ARG A 82 4.61 11.16 12.23
CA ARG A 82 4.96 10.09 13.17
C ARG A 82 3.94 10.05 14.30
N ILE A 83 3.52 8.84 14.69
CA ILE A 83 2.63 8.57 15.80
C ILE A 83 3.33 7.55 16.68
N ASP A 84 3.68 7.94 17.91
CA ASP A 84 4.57 7.14 18.77
C ASP A 84 3.84 5.94 19.40
N ALA A 85 2.52 6.03 19.63
CA ALA A 85 1.69 4.94 20.15
C ALA A 85 0.21 5.18 19.84
N PRO A 86 -0.66 4.16 19.91
CA PRO A 86 -2.10 4.34 19.88
C PRO A 86 -2.58 5.39 20.88
N GLY A 87 -3.38 6.35 20.41
CA GLY A 87 -3.88 7.47 21.21
C GLY A 87 -2.90 8.65 21.35
N SER A 88 -1.65 8.54 20.91
CA SER A 88 -0.71 9.68 20.91
C SER A 88 -1.07 10.68 19.82
N ALA A 89 -0.80 11.96 20.08
CA ALA A 89 -0.93 13.02 19.08
C ALA A 89 0.08 12.80 17.94
N PRO A 90 -0.33 12.95 16.67
CA PRO A 90 0.58 12.89 15.54
C PRO A 90 1.61 14.04 15.58
N VAL A 91 2.86 13.71 15.28
CA VAL A 91 3.96 14.66 15.13
C VAL A 91 4.23 14.84 13.64
N THR A 92 4.25 16.09 13.15
CA THR A 92 4.70 16.38 11.78
C THR A 92 6.20 16.17 11.72
N LEU A 93 6.64 15.13 11.01
CA LEU A 93 8.05 14.77 10.88
C LEU A 93 8.74 15.59 9.80
N THR A 94 8.04 15.83 8.68
CA THR A 94 8.59 16.64 7.56
C THR A 94 7.62 17.76 7.17
N GLY A 95 8.16 18.81 6.51
CA GLY A 95 7.34 19.74 5.73
C GLY A 95 6.74 19.05 4.49
N ASN A 96 6.25 19.85 3.56
CA ASN A 96 5.84 19.33 2.23
C ASN A 96 7.10 18.93 1.45
N ILE A 97 7.25 17.63 1.25
CA ILE A 97 8.33 17.02 0.45
C ILE A 97 7.78 16.25 -0.75
N GLY A 98 6.47 16.36 -1.00
CA GLY A 98 5.77 15.59 -2.02
C GLY A 98 5.54 14.12 -1.62
N ALA A 99 5.59 13.78 -0.34
CA ALA A 99 5.36 12.43 0.20
C ALA A 99 3.87 12.08 0.17
N ASN A 100 3.34 11.83 -1.01
CA ASN A 100 1.92 11.56 -1.26
C ASN A 100 1.61 10.15 -1.78
N GLY A 101 2.58 9.26 -1.73
CA GLY A 101 2.44 7.83 -2.04
C GLY A 101 2.77 6.93 -0.85
N GLY A 102 3.11 5.69 -1.15
CA GLY A 102 3.41 4.65 -0.17
C GLY A 102 4.59 4.97 0.74
N VAL A 103 4.59 4.39 1.93
CA VAL A 103 5.70 4.43 2.88
C VAL A 103 6.05 3.03 3.35
N VAL A 104 7.35 2.73 3.47
CA VAL A 104 7.88 1.52 4.11
C VAL A 104 9.03 1.86 5.05
N VAL A 105 9.22 1.03 6.07
CA VAL A 105 10.35 1.15 6.99
C VAL A 105 11.43 0.16 6.57
N ARG A 106 12.66 0.63 6.41
CA ARG A 106 13.83 -0.20 6.11
C ARG A 106 14.34 -0.91 7.38
N PRO A 107 15.13 -1.98 7.24
CA PRO A 107 15.74 -2.68 8.39
C PRO A 107 16.61 -1.79 9.27
N ASP A 108 17.21 -0.73 8.71
CA ASP A 108 18.01 0.27 9.44
C ASP A 108 17.13 1.33 10.15
N GLY A 109 15.81 1.25 10.01
CA GLY A 109 14.83 2.15 10.60
C GLY A 109 14.50 3.39 9.77
N ARG A 110 15.22 3.68 8.70
CA ARG A 110 14.90 4.79 7.78
C ARG A 110 13.62 4.49 6.99
N LEU A 111 12.92 5.54 6.60
CA LEU A 111 11.70 5.42 5.80
C LEU A 111 12.04 5.56 4.32
N LEU A 112 11.38 4.80 3.47
CA LEU A 112 11.30 5.10 2.03
C LEU A 112 9.89 5.57 1.72
N VAL A 113 9.78 6.70 1.01
CA VAL A 113 8.52 7.40 0.77
C VAL A 113 8.37 7.71 -0.71
N GLY A 114 7.24 7.35 -1.29
CA GLY A 114 6.90 7.63 -2.67
C GLY A 114 6.42 9.06 -2.89
N THR A 115 6.82 9.65 -4.04
CA THR A 115 6.32 10.95 -4.52
C THR A 115 5.56 10.82 -5.84
N GLY A 116 4.79 11.85 -6.21
CA GLY A 116 4.11 11.92 -7.49
C GLY A 116 2.80 11.13 -7.57
N ASN A 117 2.21 10.74 -6.44
CA ASN A 117 0.83 10.21 -6.41
C ASN A 117 -0.16 11.39 -6.40
N ASP A 118 -0.23 12.12 -7.50
CA ASP A 118 -1.11 13.26 -7.68
C ASP A 118 -1.92 13.16 -8.96
N LEU A 119 -2.89 14.08 -9.13
CA LEU A 119 -3.80 14.06 -10.27
C LEU A 119 -3.07 14.12 -11.63
N ALA A 120 -1.98 14.89 -11.75
CA ALA A 120 -1.23 15.02 -13.00
C ALA A 120 -0.54 13.70 -13.37
N HIS A 121 0.11 13.04 -12.41
CA HIS A 121 0.73 11.74 -12.62
C HIS A 121 -0.31 10.62 -12.78
N SER A 122 -1.46 10.71 -12.12
CA SER A 122 -2.57 9.77 -12.34
C SER A 122 -3.14 9.87 -13.76
N LEU A 123 -3.06 11.03 -14.40
CA LEU A 123 -3.45 11.21 -15.81
C LEU A 123 -2.37 10.76 -16.80
N THR A 124 -1.11 11.04 -16.49
CA THR A 124 0.01 10.73 -17.37
C THR A 124 0.58 9.33 -17.13
N GLY A 125 0.31 8.77 -15.97
CA GLY A 125 0.78 7.45 -15.57
C GLY A 125 2.30 7.37 -15.50
N ASP A 126 2.83 6.34 -16.13
CA ASP A 126 4.26 6.04 -16.24
C ASP A 126 4.91 6.56 -17.54
N LEU A 127 4.20 7.42 -18.29
CA LEU A 127 4.73 8.03 -19.52
C LEU A 127 5.93 8.95 -19.25
N PHE A 128 5.96 9.58 -18.07
CA PHE A 128 7.03 10.48 -17.65
C PHE A 128 7.55 10.06 -16.28
N PRO A 129 8.58 9.19 -16.22
CA PRO A 129 9.12 8.67 -14.96
C PRO A 129 10.01 9.71 -14.27
N VAL A 130 9.42 10.74 -13.68
CA VAL A 130 10.12 11.86 -13.02
C VAL A 130 10.01 11.82 -11.50
N SER A 131 9.21 10.91 -10.95
CA SER A 131 8.99 10.77 -9.51
C SER A 131 10.19 10.18 -8.80
N LYS A 132 10.22 10.40 -7.49
CA LYS A 132 11.32 10.01 -6.61
C LYS A 132 10.83 9.11 -5.50
N LEU A 133 11.67 8.18 -5.12
CA LEU A 133 11.63 7.53 -3.83
C LEU A 133 12.57 8.31 -2.91
N LEU A 134 12.01 8.88 -1.85
CA LEU A 134 12.77 9.65 -0.86
C LEU A 134 13.12 8.76 0.32
N GLU A 135 14.28 9.00 0.91
CA GLU A 135 14.66 8.45 2.20
C GLU A 135 14.46 9.52 3.28
N VAL A 136 13.80 9.18 4.38
CA VAL A 136 13.53 10.09 5.49
C VAL A 136 14.07 9.47 6.78
N ASP A 137 14.81 10.27 7.54
CA ASP A 137 15.26 9.89 8.88
C ASP A 137 14.08 10.01 9.87
N PRO A 138 13.68 8.94 10.59
CA PRO A 138 12.50 8.93 11.44
C PRO A 138 12.65 9.73 12.74
N GLU A 139 13.87 10.15 13.09
CA GLU A 139 14.15 10.95 14.29
C GLU A 139 14.23 12.45 13.97
N SER A 140 15.02 12.81 12.96
CA SER A 140 15.29 14.20 12.60
C SER A 140 14.35 14.77 11.54
N GLY A 141 13.73 13.90 10.72
CA GLY A 141 12.97 14.31 9.54
C GLY A 141 13.87 14.74 8.38
N GLU A 142 15.18 14.50 8.43
CA GLU A 142 16.10 14.78 7.32
C GLU A 142 15.71 13.95 6.09
N VAL A 143 15.74 14.58 4.92
CA VAL A 143 15.26 14.00 3.66
C VAL A 143 16.39 13.95 2.64
N SER A 144 16.54 12.81 1.99
CA SER A 144 17.44 12.62 0.85
C SER A 144 16.74 11.87 -0.28
N THR A 145 17.29 11.93 -1.49
CA THR A 145 16.78 11.13 -2.61
C THR A 145 17.41 9.74 -2.57
N TYR A 146 16.59 8.70 -2.45
CA TYR A 146 17.03 7.31 -2.53
C TYR A 146 17.13 6.84 -3.99
N ALA A 147 16.09 7.12 -4.79
CA ALA A 147 16.05 6.81 -6.23
C ALA A 147 15.19 7.83 -6.98
N SER A 148 15.42 7.96 -8.29
CA SER A 148 14.64 8.83 -9.19
C SER A 148 14.42 8.13 -10.51
N GLY A 149 13.52 8.67 -11.35
CA GLY A 149 13.20 8.07 -12.64
C GLY A 149 12.14 6.98 -12.54
N LEU A 150 11.23 7.09 -11.58
CA LEU A 150 10.05 6.24 -11.41
C LEU A 150 8.80 6.96 -11.90
N GLY A 151 7.74 6.22 -12.22
CA GLY A 151 6.39 6.76 -12.43
C GLY A 151 5.84 7.39 -11.14
N GLY A 152 4.67 8.03 -11.20
CA GLY A 152 4.00 8.55 -9.99
C GLY A 152 3.79 7.41 -8.99
N ILE A 153 4.51 7.46 -7.85
CA ILE A 153 4.58 6.34 -6.92
C ILE A 153 3.35 6.34 -6.03
N ASP A 154 2.50 5.33 -6.21
CA ASP A 154 1.33 5.07 -5.37
C ASP A 154 1.69 4.10 -4.23
N GLY A 155 1.89 2.82 -4.51
CA GLY A 155 2.34 1.83 -3.54
C GLY A 155 3.86 1.66 -3.51
N VAL A 156 4.39 1.28 -2.34
CA VAL A 156 5.80 0.92 -2.13
C VAL A 156 5.87 -0.39 -1.35
N ALA A 157 6.70 -1.33 -1.78
CA ALA A 157 6.98 -2.56 -1.05
C ALA A 157 8.48 -2.85 -1.02
N LEU A 158 8.96 -3.31 0.13
CA LEU A 158 10.36 -3.68 0.35
C LEU A 158 10.48 -5.20 0.42
N ALA A 159 11.33 -5.76 -0.42
CA ALA A 159 11.64 -7.19 -0.42
C ALA A 159 12.70 -7.54 0.64
N PRO A 160 12.77 -8.83 1.07
CA PRO A 160 13.76 -9.29 2.05
C PRO A 160 15.22 -9.06 1.63
N ASP A 161 15.50 -9.04 0.33
CA ASP A 161 16.84 -8.79 -0.23
C ASP A 161 17.18 -7.28 -0.33
N GLY A 162 16.25 -6.40 0.08
CA GLY A 162 16.41 -4.95 -0.01
C GLY A 162 15.96 -4.33 -1.34
N THR A 163 15.47 -5.12 -2.28
CA THR A 163 14.83 -4.61 -3.51
C THR A 163 13.54 -3.88 -3.17
N VAL A 164 13.32 -2.71 -3.77
CA VAL A 164 12.09 -1.93 -3.60
C VAL A 164 11.26 -2.02 -4.88
N TYR A 165 9.97 -2.28 -4.72
CA TYR A 165 8.98 -2.26 -5.80
C TYR A 165 8.00 -1.13 -5.61
N THR A 166 7.57 -0.50 -6.71
CA THR A 166 6.62 0.62 -6.70
C THR A 166 5.51 0.41 -7.72
N THR A 167 4.34 0.96 -7.45
CA THR A 167 3.22 0.99 -8.41
C THR A 167 2.94 2.39 -8.90
N THR A 168 2.31 2.51 -10.07
CA THR A 168 1.87 3.78 -10.66
C THR A 168 0.41 3.68 -11.06
N LEU A 169 -0.51 4.21 -10.25
CA LEU A 169 -1.96 4.04 -10.42
C LEU A 169 -2.47 4.46 -11.81
N GLY A 170 -2.01 5.57 -12.33
CA GLY A 170 -2.41 6.08 -13.65
C GLY A 170 -1.83 5.32 -14.84
N GLY A 171 -0.95 4.34 -14.60
CA GLY A 171 -0.19 3.65 -15.64
C GLY A 171 -0.38 2.14 -15.64
N ARG A 172 0.67 1.46 -16.01
CA ARG A 172 0.80 0.00 -15.98
C ARG A 172 2.10 -0.45 -15.33
N GLY A 173 3.02 0.49 -15.09
CA GLY A 173 4.37 0.20 -14.64
C GLY A 173 4.41 -0.24 -13.17
N ILE A 174 5.11 -1.34 -12.95
CA ILE A 174 5.66 -1.70 -11.66
C ILE A 174 7.14 -1.35 -11.74
N GLY A 175 7.55 -0.35 -10.94
CA GLY A 175 8.94 0.07 -10.84
C GLY A 175 9.72 -0.85 -9.90
N ARG A 176 11.03 -0.96 -10.14
CA ARG A 176 11.96 -1.69 -9.28
C ARG A 176 13.21 -0.87 -9.04
N VAL A 177 13.66 -0.85 -7.79
CA VAL A 177 14.97 -0.32 -7.39
C VAL A 177 15.74 -1.43 -6.69
N THR A 178 16.86 -1.85 -7.26
CA THR A 178 17.70 -2.89 -6.67
C THR A 178 18.59 -2.34 -5.56
N PRO A 179 19.13 -3.16 -4.64
CA PRO A 179 19.99 -2.69 -3.55
C PRO A 179 21.25 -1.96 -4.01
N ASP A 180 21.74 -2.23 -5.22
CA ASP A 180 22.87 -1.52 -5.86
C ASP A 180 22.45 -0.20 -6.55
N GLY A 181 21.18 0.23 -6.38
CA GLY A 181 20.65 1.51 -6.84
C GLY A 181 20.21 1.53 -8.31
N ARG A 182 20.16 0.40 -9.01
CA ARG A 182 19.60 0.38 -10.36
C ARG A 182 18.10 0.56 -10.33
N VAL A 183 17.60 1.46 -11.20
CA VAL A 183 16.16 1.76 -11.35
C VAL A 183 15.67 1.17 -12.68
N ASP A 184 14.58 0.43 -12.59
CA ASP A 184 13.82 -0.07 -13.74
C ASP A 184 12.36 0.37 -13.55
N PRO A 185 11.90 1.44 -14.22
CA PRO A 185 10.55 1.97 -14.03
C PRO A 185 9.45 1.07 -14.63
N HIS A 186 9.83 0.08 -15.43
CA HIS A 186 8.90 -0.81 -16.13
C HIS A 186 9.28 -2.29 -15.96
N TRP A 187 9.72 -2.68 -14.75
CA TRP A 187 10.11 -4.04 -14.41
C TRP A 187 9.02 -5.08 -14.72
N ALA A 188 7.76 -4.73 -14.43
CA ALA A 188 6.59 -5.53 -14.79
C ALA A 188 5.43 -4.61 -15.18
N ALA A 189 4.31 -5.17 -15.67
CA ALA A 189 3.17 -4.39 -16.08
C ALA A 189 1.85 -5.00 -15.61
N VAL A 190 1.11 -4.27 -14.79
CA VAL A 190 -0.27 -4.57 -14.36
C VAL A 190 -1.13 -3.34 -14.68
N PRO A 191 -2.33 -3.47 -15.26
CA PRO A 191 -3.18 -2.31 -15.51
C PRO A 191 -3.62 -1.64 -14.20
N GLN A 192 -3.43 -0.33 -14.08
CA GLN A 192 -3.87 0.48 -12.94
C GLN A 192 -3.47 -0.13 -11.58
N PRO A 193 -2.16 -0.39 -11.39
CA PRO A 193 -1.66 -1.01 -10.19
C PRO A 193 -1.71 -0.02 -9.03
N ASN A 194 -2.10 -0.49 -7.85
CA ASN A 194 -2.19 0.30 -6.62
C ASN A 194 -1.43 -0.42 -5.49
N GLY A 195 -2.12 -0.98 -4.50
CA GLY A 195 -1.49 -1.68 -3.40
C GLY A 195 -0.54 -2.78 -3.86
N ILE A 196 0.61 -2.88 -3.18
CA ILE A 196 1.70 -3.80 -3.51
C ILE A 196 2.30 -4.41 -2.25
N ALA A 197 2.62 -5.70 -2.29
CA ALA A 197 3.37 -6.40 -1.25
C ALA A 197 4.27 -7.47 -1.85
N VAL A 198 5.34 -7.84 -1.15
CA VAL A 198 6.26 -8.91 -1.54
C VAL A 198 6.04 -10.11 -0.64
N SER A 199 6.05 -11.33 -1.20
CA SER A 199 5.98 -12.56 -0.42
C SER A 199 7.14 -12.65 0.59
N PRO A 200 6.96 -13.32 1.74
CA PRO A 200 8.01 -13.41 2.76
C PRO A 200 9.33 -14.03 2.28
N ASP A 201 9.25 -14.90 1.28
CA ASP A 201 10.42 -15.53 0.64
C ASP A 201 11.02 -14.70 -0.51
N GLY A 202 10.40 -13.56 -0.83
CA GLY A 202 10.84 -12.68 -1.92
C GLY A 202 10.56 -13.21 -3.33
N SER A 203 9.85 -14.33 -3.48
CA SER A 203 9.67 -14.99 -4.79
C SER A 203 8.55 -14.39 -5.64
N GLU A 204 7.57 -13.71 -5.02
CA GLU A 204 6.41 -13.15 -5.68
C GLU A 204 6.12 -11.71 -5.21
N VAL A 205 5.63 -10.90 -6.14
CA VAL A 205 5.06 -9.58 -5.85
C VAL A 205 3.56 -9.66 -6.10
N TYR A 206 2.78 -9.29 -5.09
CA TYR A 206 1.33 -9.14 -5.18
C TYR A 206 0.97 -7.71 -5.51
N VAL A 207 0.06 -7.51 -6.45
CA VAL A 207 -0.36 -6.17 -6.90
C VAL A 207 -1.88 -6.12 -7.07
N VAL A 208 -2.49 -5.13 -6.47
CA VAL A 208 -3.92 -4.84 -6.65
C VAL A 208 -4.13 -4.06 -7.94
N GLN A 209 -5.13 -4.45 -8.72
CA GLN A 209 -5.71 -3.62 -9.79
C GLN A 209 -6.96 -2.96 -9.26
N THR A 210 -7.02 -1.60 -9.29
CA THR A 210 -8.10 -0.83 -8.65
C THR A 210 -9.35 -0.72 -9.50
N THR A 211 -9.23 -0.41 -10.78
CA THR A 211 -10.38 -0.11 -11.66
C THR A 211 -10.43 -1.02 -12.88
N VAL A 212 -11.51 -0.92 -13.69
CA VAL A 212 -11.70 -1.64 -14.97
C VAL A 212 -11.61 -3.17 -14.85
N ALA A 213 -12.06 -3.82 -13.93
CA ALA A 213 -11.95 -5.23 -13.54
C ALA A 213 -11.01 -5.39 -12.34
N PRO A 214 -11.42 -4.89 -11.16
CA PRO A 214 -10.61 -5.00 -9.95
C PRO A 214 -10.17 -6.44 -9.67
N GLY A 215 -9.01 -6.58 -9.06
CA GLY A 215 -8.48 -7.90 -8.76
C GLY A 215 -7.07 -7.89 -8.21
N LEU A 216 -6.53 -9.07 -8.03
CA LEU A 216 -5.20 -9.28 -7.49
C LEU A 216 -4.33 -10.04 -8.49
N TYR A 217 -3.14 -9.52 -8.72
CA TYR A 217 -2.11 -10.15 -9.54
C TYR A 217 -1.00 -10.72 -8.68
N ARG A 218 -0.36 -11.75 -9.20
CA ARG A 218 0.91 -12.31 -8.72
C ARG A 218 1.94 -12.16 -9.82
N ILE A 219 3.09 -11.64 -9.49
CA ILE A 219 4.21 -11.43 -10.41
C ILE A 219 5.37 -12.26 -9.88
N PRO A 220 5.76 -13.35 -10.56
CA PRO A 220 6.97 -14.08 -10.17
C PRO A 220 8.19 -13.18 -10.35
N VAL A 221 9.02 -13.03 -9.32
CA VAL A 221 10.22 -12.17 -9.38
C VAL A 221 11.19 -12.64 -10.46
N GLY A 222 11.29 -13.95 -10.67
CA GLY A 222 12.11 -14.55 -11.72
C GLY A 222 11.53 -14.47 -13.13
N ASP A 223 10.24 -14.07 -13.29
CA ASP A 223 9.57 -13.99 -14.60
C ASP A 223 8.58 -12.80 -14.65
N PRO A 224 9.08 -11.57 -14.52
CA PRO A 224 8.24 -10.38 -14.40
C PRO A 224 7.49 -10.02 -15.69
N ALA A 225 7.86 -10.60 -16.82
CA ALA A 225 7.17 -10.38 -18.09
C ALA A 225 5.79 -11.06 -18.14
N HIS A 226 5.51 -12.01 -17.24
CA HIS A 226 4.26 -12.78 -17.20
C HIS A 226 3.50 -12.63 -15.88
N PRO A 227 3.00 -11.41 -15.54
CA PRO A 227 2.10 -11.22 -14.41
C PRO A 227 0.85 -12.09 -14.58
N ARG A 228 0.44 -12.77 -13.51
CA ARG A 228 -0.72 -13.64 -13.53
C ARG A 228 -1.85 -13.02 -12.72
N ARG A 229 -3.01 -12.81 -13.34
CA ARG A 229 -4.21 -12.47 -12.60
C ARG A 229 -4.60 -13.68 -11.74
N TRP A 230 -4.47 -13.56 -10.45
CA TRP A 230 -4.76 -14.64 -9.51
C TRP A 230 -6.24 -14.65 -9.11
N ILE A 231 -6.78 -13.45 -8.79
CA ILE A 231 -8.17 -13.31 -8.37
C ILE A 231 -8.80 -12.15 -9.15
N SER A 232 -10.03 -12.34 -9.63
CA SER A 232 -10.88 -11.28 -10.12
C SER A 232 -11.93 -10.95 -9.08
N ALA A 233 -12.17 -9.68 -8.81
CA ALA A 233 -13.32 -9.25 -8.04
C ALA A 233 -14.61 -9.63 -8.78
N GLY A 234 -15.68 -9.91 -8.02
CA GLY A 234 -16.98 -10.22 -8.59
C GLY A 234 -17.57 -9.03 -9.35
N ALA A 235 -18.59 -9.28 -10.17
CA ALA A 235 -19.28 -8.20 -10.89
C ALA A 235 -19.89 -7.17 -9.95
N SER A 236 -20.26 -7.55 -8.74
CA SER A 236 -20.72 -6.69 -7.64
C SER A 236 -19.65 -5.78 -7.08
N ASP A 237 -18.38 -6.15 -7.23
CA ASP A 237 -17.25 -5.48 -6.57
C ASP A 237 -16.49 -4.53 -7.52
N VAL A 238 -17.00 -4.32 -8.75
CA VAL A 238 -16.38 -3.46 -9.76
C VAL A 238 -16.15 -2.03 -9.25
N LEU A 239 -16.99 -1.56 -8.33
CA LEU A 239 -16.90 -0.23 -7.73
C LEU A 239 -16.30 -0.25 -6.32
N ALA A 240 -15.73 -1.37 -5.85
CA ALA A 240 -15.15 -1.45 -4.53
C ALA A 240 -13.90 -0.58 -4.39
N LEU A 241 -13.19 -0.33 -5.49
CA LEU A 241 -11.94 0.42 -5.56
C LEU A 241 -10.92 -0.15 -4.54
N PRO A 242 -10.44 -1.39 -4.75
CA PRO A 242 -9.38 -1.92 -3.91
C PRO A 242 -8.12 -1.07 -4.04
N ASP A 243 -7.46 -0.84 -2.90
CA ASP A 243 -6.41 0.16 -2.71
C ASP A 243 -5.18 -0.50 -2.06
N GLY A 244 -4.74 -0.07 -0.90
CA GLY A 244 -3.56 -0.57 -0.23
C GLY A 244 -3.62 -2.05 0.15
N LEU A 245 -2.46 -2.66 0.26
CA LEU A 245 -2.25 -4.10 0.41
C LEU A 245 -1.20 -4.40 1.47
N THR A 246 -1.45 -5.42 2.30
CA THR A 246 -0.46 -6.04 3.19
C THR A 246 -0.62 -7.57 3.19
N LEU A 247 0.30 -8.30 3.82
CA LEU A 247 0.21 -9.75 3.98
C LEU A 247 0.02 -10.12 5.46
N ASP A 248 -0.81 -11.12 5.75
CA ASP A 248 -0.92 -11.68 7.10
C ASP A 248 0.21 -12.67 7.41
N GLY A 249 0.23 -13.19 8.65
CA GLY A 249 1.25 -14.13 9.12
C GLY A 249 1.32 -15.47 8.36
N ARG A 250 0.35 -15.72 7.48
CA ARG A 250 0.33 -16.87 6.57
C ARG A 250 0.68 -16.50 5.13
N GLY A 251 1.07 -15.25 4.89
CA GLY A 251 1.36 -14.73 3.56
C GLY A 251 0.11 -14.48 2.70
N ARG A 252 -1.08 -14.40 3.30
CA ARG A 252 -2.32 -14.10 2.56
C ARG A 252 -2.50 -12.60 2.43
N PRO A 253 -2.80 -12.07 1.23
CA PRO A 253 -3.06 -10.66 1.04
C PRO A 253 -4.31 -10.17 1.76
N LEU A 254 -4.17 -9.05 2.48
CA LEU A 254 -5.28 -8.22 2.97
C LEU A 254 -5.30 -6.92 2.19
N ILE A 255 -6.48 -6.52 1.73
CA ILE A 255 -6.67 -5.41 0.80
C ILE A 255 -7.68 -4.43 1.38
N ALA A 256 -7.29 -3.17 1.53
CA ALA A 256 -8.20 -2.08 1.81
C ALA A 256 -9.10 -1.82 0.61
N THR A 257 -10.37 -1.49 0.80
CA THR A 257 -11.26 -1.07 -0.28
C THR A 257 -11.80 0.32 0.00
N HIS A 258 -11.54 1.23 -0.95
CA HIS A 258 -11.87 2.64 -0.78
C HIS A 258 -13.39 2.87 -0.75
N ALA A 259 -14.11 2.37 -1.73
CA ALA A 259 -15.54 2.67 -1.87
C ALA A 259 -16.45 1.69 -1.12
N SER A 260 -16.16 0.38 -1.13
CA SER A 260 -16.99 -0.59 -0.40
C SER A 260 -16.80 -0.53 1.12
N GLY A 261 -15.64 -0.02 1.58
CA GLY A 261 -15.33 0.10 3.01
C GLY A 261 -15.11 -1.23 3.69
N GLN A 262 -14.68 -2.23 2.93
CA GLN A 262 -14.30 -3.52 3.43
C GLN A 262 -12.78 -3.68 3.49
N ILE A 263 -12.31 -4.57 4.31
CA ILE A 263 -10.97 -5.14 4.23
C ILE A 263 -11.13 -6.57 3.73
N TRP A 264 -10.62 -6.83 2.56
CA TRP A 264 -10.66 -8.15 1.95
C TRP A 264 -9.45 -8.98 2.31
N ARG A 265 -9.65 -10.29 2.41
CA ARG A 265 -8.59 -11.29 2.45
C ARG A 265 -8.68 -12.15 1.20
N ALA A 266 -7.53 -12.37 0.56
CA ALA A 266 -7.39 -13.28 -0.56
C ALA A 266 -6.98 -14.66 -0.05
N GLU A 267 -7.81 -15.68 -0.32
CA GLU A 267 -7.55 -17.05 0.11
C GLU A 267 -8.20 -18.04 -0.88
N GLY A 268 -7.47 -19.09 -1.26
CA GLY A 268 -7.99 -20.15 -2.12
C GLY A 268 -8.50 -19.69 -3.49
N GLY A 269 -7.99 -18.58 -4.03
CA GLY A 269 -8.42 -18.01 -5.30
C GLY A 269 -9.72 -17.18 -5.21
N SER A 270 -10.18 -16.83 -4.02
CA SER A 270 -11.37 -16.01 -3.78
C SER A 270 -11.07 -14.85 -2.82
N LEU A 271 -11.98 -13.87 -2.79
CA LEU A 271 -11.97 -12.75 -1.85
C LEU A 271 -13.07 -12.93 -0.81
N CYS A 272 -12.79 -12.65 0.44
CA CYS A 272 -13.78 -12.52 1.50
C CYS A 272 -13.49 -11.29 2.35
N ALA A 273 -14.52 -10.69 2.97
CA ALA A 273 -14.38 -9.57 3.87
C ALA A 273 -14.06 -10.03 5.30
N VAL A 274 -12.94 -9.56 5.85
CA VAL A 274 -12.59 -9.74 7.27
C VAL A 274 -13.22 -8.65 8.13
N GLU A 275 -13.46 -7.47 7.54
CA GLU A 275 -14.07 -6.31 8.21
C GLU A 275 -14.89 -5.50 7.20
N SER A 276 -15.88 -4.74 7.69
CA SER A 276 -16.75 -3.88 6.90
C SER A 276 -17.07 -2.58 7.64
N GLY A 277 -17.58 -1.57 6.92
CA GLY A 277 -17.96 -0.29 7.51
C GLY A 277 -16.84 0.74 7.58
N LEU A 278 -15.62 0.41 7.12
CA LEU A 278 -14.46 1.30 7.08
C LEU A 278 -14.32 1.97 5.71
N ARG A 279 -15.30 2.79 5.33
CA ARG A 279 -15.29 3.48 4.03
C ARG A 279 -14.08 4.41 3.89
N LEU A 280 -13.69 4.66 2.63
CA LEU A 280 -12.57 5.52 2.26
C LEU A 280 -11.23 5.02 2.83
N SER A 281 -11.09 3.69 2.93
CA SER A 281 -9.82 3.07 3.31
C SER A 281 -8.80 3.21 2.18
N THR A 282 -7.58 3.61 2.54
CA THR A 282 -6.44 3.76 1.62
C THR A 282 -5.41 2.68 1.84
N GLN A 283 -5.04 2.37 3.07
CA GLN A 283 -4.01 1.40 3.37
C GLN A 283 -4.38 0.53 4.56
N VAL A 284 -3.84 -0.68 4.55
CA VAL A 284 -3.79 -1.61 5.68
C VAL A 284 -2.35 -2.05 5.93
N THR A 285 -1.95 -2.13 7.19
CA THR A 285 -0.63 -2.62 7.60
C THR A 285 -0.69 -3.32 8.94
N TYR A 286 0.25 -4.21 9.19
CA TYR A 286 0.41 -4.81 10.51
C TYR A 286 1.39 -4.01 11.37
N GLY A 287 1.13 -3.97 12.67
CA GLY A 287 2.10 -3.50 13.64
C GLY A 287 3.35 -4.39 13.67
N GLN A 288 4.47 -3.82 14.10
CA GLN A 288 5.77 -4.49 14.14
C GLN A 288 6.43 -4.41 15.53
N GLY A 289 5.91 -3.56 16.42
CA GLY A 289 6.49 -3.34 17.74
C GLY A 289 6.07 -4.39 18.77
N GLU A 290 6.90 -4.56 19.78
CA GLU A 290 6.50 -5.26 21.02
C GLU A 290 5.51 -4.42 21.84
N ARG A 291 5.58 -3.09 21.68
CA ARG A 291 4.73 -2.08 22.30
C ARG A 291 4.25 -1.09 21.22
N GLY A 292 3.36 -0.18 21.60
CA GLY A 292 2.84 0.81 20.66
C GLY A 292 1.92 0.16 19.62
N PHE A 293 2.20 0.37 18.35
CA PHE A 293 1.53 -0.34 17.26
C PHE A 293 2.09 -1.75 17.14
N SER A 294 1.50 -2.65 17.94
CA SER A 294 2.07 -3.97 18.25
C SER A 294 1.96 -4.96 17.11
N ALA A 295 2.95 -5.84 17.02
CA ALA A 295 2.96 -6.97 16.09
C ALA A 295 1.68 -7.82 16.23
N GLY A 296 1.22 -8.37 15.12
CA GLY A 296 0.01 -9.18 15.07
C GLY A 296 -1.30 -8.38 15.00
N ARG A 297 -1.28 -7.07 15.18
CA ARG A 297 -2.46 -6.20 15.07
C ARG A 297 -2.52 -5.54 13.71
N LEU A 298 -3.69 -5.55 13.08
CA LEU A 298 -3.94 -4.89 11.81
C LEU A 298 -4.41 -3.45 12.03
N TYR A 299 -3.85 -2.53 11.27
CA TYR A 299 -4.24 -1.13 11.26
C TYR A 299 -4.70 -0.72 9.86
N ARG A 300 -5.70 0.15 9.82
CA ARG A 300 -6.28 0.72 8.60
C ARG A 300 -6.15 2.23 8.63
N ALA A 301 -5.71 2.84 7.54
CA ALA A 301 -5.75 4.27 7.29
C ALA A 301 -6.83 4.65 6.28
N GLY A 302 -7.23 5.91 6.24
CA GLY A 302 -8.20 6.41 5.27
C GLY A 302 -8.15 7.90 5.03
N VAL A 303 -8.90 8.34 4.02
CA VAL A 303 -8.96 9.75 3.57
C VAL A 303 -9.51 10.71 4.62
N ASP A 304 -10.24 10.20 5.60
CA ASP A 304 -10.78 10.98 6.71
C ASP A 304 -9.74 11.26 7.81
N GLY A 305 -8.49 10.90 7.58
CA GLY A 305 -7.38 11.05 8.52
C GLY A 305 -7.41 10.07 9.68
N ARG A 306 -8.41 9.18 9.76
CA ARG A 306 -8.55 8.24 10.85
C ARG A 306 -7.71 6.99 10.63
N ILE A 307 -7.07 6.57 11.71
CA ILE A 307 -6.41 5.27 11.76
C ILE A 307 -7.15 4.40 12.77
N HIS A 308 -7.54 3.20 12.34
CA HIS A 308 -8.24 2.24 13.17
C HIS A 308 -7.39 0.98 13.36
N GLU A 309 -7.38 0.45 14.57
CA GLU A 309 -7.04 -0.95 14.80
C GLU A 309 -8.22 -1.82 14.39
N VAL A 310 -7.93 -2.87 13.61
CA VAL A 310 -8.94 -3.76 13.02
C VAL A 310 -8.71 -5.18 13.51
N PRO A 311 -9.65 -5.74 14.28
CA PRO A 311 -9.55 -7.10 14.78
C PRO A 311 -9.79 -8.13 13.67
N ALA A 312 -8.83 -8.32 12.78
CA ALA A 312 -8.95 -9.18 11.59
C ALA A 312 -8.80 -10.69 11.87
N GLY A 313 -8.53 -11.10 13.10
CA GLY A 313 -8.39 -12.51 13.51
C GLY A 313 -7.19 -13.26 12.90
N ALA A 314 -6.26 -12.55 12.25
CA ALA A 314 -5.04 -13.12 11.72
C ALA A 314 -3.82 -12.33 12.22
N GLU A 315 -2.82 -13.03 12.73
CA GLU A 315 -1.56 -12.42 13.16
C GLU A 315 -0.77 -11.92 11.96
N GLY A 316 -0.19 -10.72 12.10
CA GLY A 316 0.78 -10.17 11.15
C GLY A 316 2.02 -11.05 11.05
N ILE A 317 2.79 -10.87 9.98
CA ILE A 317 4.08 -11.54 9.83
C ILE A 317 5.02 -10.95 10.89
N PRO A 318 5.56 -11.76 11.83
CA PRO A 318 6.62 -11.29 12.71
C PRO A 318 7.77 -10.85 11.80
N GLU A 319 8.32 -9.67 12.05
CA GLU A 319 9.53 -9.26 11.35
C GLU A 319 10.58 -10.35 11.59
N ALA A 320 11.16 -10.89 10.51
CA ALA A 320 12.23 -11.86 10.62
C ALA A 320 13.28 -11.30 11.58
N ALA A 321 13.50 -11.98 12.69
CA ALA A 321 14.56 -11.61 13.64
C ALA A 321 15.81 -11.43 12.79
N GLY A 322 16.24 -10.17 12.64
CA GLY A 322 17.33 -9.82 11.76
C GLY A 322 18.44 -10.81 12.00
N ALA A 323 19.00 -11.37 10.94
CA ALA A 323 20.16 -12.23 11.03
C ALA A 323 21.18 -11.53 11.93
N ALA A 324 21.19 -11.91 13.21
CA ALA A 324 22.19 -11.47 14.14
C ALA A 324 23.50 -11.96 13.50
N GLY A 325 24.24 -11.00 12.95
CA GLY A 325 25.54 -11.29 12.38
C GLY A 325 26.32 -12.11 13.40
N THR A 326 26.51 -13.36 13.10
CA THR A 326 27.57 -14.15 13.71
C THR A 326 28.87 -13.52 13.26
N ALA A 327 29.27 -12.46 13.96
CA ALA A 327 30.67 -12.09 14.03
C ALA A 327 31.35 -13.23 14.78
N GLU A 328 31.67 -14.30 14.06
CA GLU A 328 32.67 -15.26 14.53
C GLU A 328 33.97 -14.51 14.71
N ASN A 329 34.26 -14.29 15.96
CA ASN A 329 35.54 -13.85 16.48
C ASN A 329 36.59 -14.91 16.11
N LYS A 330 37.24 -14.79 14.96
CA LYS A 330 38.48 -15.47 14.67
C LYS A 330 39.64 -14.69 15.31
N ALA A 331 39.81 -14.88 16.61
CA ALA A 331 41.08 -14.68 17.26
C ALA A 331 41.77 -16.05 17.27
N GLY A 332 42.92 -16.14 16.65
CA GLY A 332 43.83 -17.30 16.62
C GLY A 332 44.92 -17.04 15.63
#